data_32d480ce6474c2744cdab4c9604f857d
#
_entry.id   32d480ce6474c2744cdab4c9604f857d
#
_cell.length_a   1.000
_cell.length_b   1.000
_cell.length_c   1.000
_cell.angle_alpha   90.00
_cell.angle_beta   90.00
_cell.angle_gamma   90.00
#
_symmetry.space_group_name_H-M   'P 1'
#
loop_
_entity.id
_entity.type
_entity.pdbx_description
1 polymer ?
#
loop_
_entity_poly.entity_id
_entity_poly.type
_entity_poly.pdbx_seq_one_letter_code
_entity_poly.pdbx_strand_id
1 'polypeptide(L)'
;MNTLNLVYEGMFAGYNYVMELRRKYDCNMPWILLFDPTSACNLHCKGCWAAEYGNRLNLSFEDMDRIVTEGEALGIHWYMCTGGEPTCRKEDLFKLAAKHQNSVFHLFTNGTLIDQAFCRPRQGSRQHGLLHLHRGHRRCHRSPAAARASMTAS
;
A
#
# COMPACT_ATOMS: atom_id res chain seq x y z
N MET A 1 -2.38 -4.23 20.28
CA MET A 1 -1.68 -2.92 20.25
C MET A 1 -2.62 -1.94 19.58
N ASN A 2 -2.83 -0.74 20.12
CA ASN A 2 -3.79 0.21 19.57
C ASN A 2 -3.17 0.88 18.31
N THR A 3 -3.99 1.14 17.28
CA THR A 3 -3.59 1.80 16.02
C THR A 3 -2.77 3.08 16.26
N LEU A 4 -3.13 3.86 17.26
CA LEU A 4 -2.41 5.07 17.64
C LEU A 4 -0.98 4.80 18.12
N ASN A 5 -0.74 3.70 18.84
CA ASN A 5 0.59 3.35 19.30
C ASN A 5 1.49 2.90 18.15
N LEU A 6 0.93 2.16 17.17
CA LEU A 6 1.70 1.72 16.01
C LEU A 6 2.08 2.91 15.11
N VAL A 7 1.15 3.85 14.89
CA VAL A 7 1.45 5.09 14.15
C VAL A 7 2.45 5.94 14.92
N TYR A 8 2.28 6.05 16.24
CA TYR A 8 3.19 6.81 17.08
C TYR A 8 4.60 6.17 17.09
N GLU A 9 4.70 4.89 17.32
CA GLU A 9 5.98 4.18 17.31
C GLU A 9 6.62 4.16 15.92
N GLY A 10 5.85 3.92 14.86
CA GLY A 10 6.33 3.95 13.49
C GLY A 10 6.81 5.33 13.03
N MET A 11 6.18 6.41 13.49
CA MET A 11 6.60 7.77 13.13
C MET A 11 7.68 8.35 14.05
N PHE A 12 7.67 8.01 15.34
CA PHE A 12 8.53 8.66 16.33
C PHE A 12 9.68 7.79 16.81
N ALA A 13 9.54 6.46 16.85
CA ALA A 13 10.64 5.58 17.23
C ALA A 13 11.80 5.66 16.22
N GLY A 14 11.48 5.77 14.93
CA GLY A 14 12.48 5.99 13.87
C GLY A 14 13.05 7.42 13.84
N TYR A 15 12.40 8.41 14.44
CA TYR A 15 12.77 9.82 14.28
C TYR A 15 14.19 10.12 14.72
N ASN A 16 14.58 9.69 15.91
CA ASN A 16 15.94 9.93 16.43
C ASN A 16 17.00 9.28 15.55
N TYR A 17 16.73 8.04 15.09
CA TYR A 17 17.63 7.32 14.19
C TYR A 17 17.73 8.00 12.82
N VAL A 18 16.61 8.42 12.25
CA VAL A 18 16.57 9.21 11.00
C VAL A 18 17.37 10.52 11.16
N MET A 19 17.25 11.19 12.30
CA MET A 19 18.02 12.42 12.56
C MET A 19 19.52 12.17 12.71
N GLU A 20 19.94 11.04 13.28
CA GLU A 20 21.34 10.62 13.28
C GLU A 20 21.86 10.34 11.87
N LEU A 21 21.12 9.61 11.05
CA LEU A 21 21.49 9.33 9.66
C LEU A 21 21.61 10.63 8.85
N ARG A 22 20.68 11.58 9.05
CA ARG A 22 20.74 12.90 8.41
C ARG A 22 22.04 13.65 8.73
N ARG A 23 22.47 13.62 10.00
CA ARG A 23 23.74 14.24 10.42
C ARG A 23 24.94 13.50 9.86
N LYS A 24 24.90 12.16 9.86
CA LYS A 24 26.00 11.29 9.40
C LYS A 24 26.26 11.43 7.90
N TYR A 25 25.20 11.49 7.11
CA TYR A 25 25.30 11.48 5.64
C TYR A 25 25.10 12.86 5.00
N ASP A 26 24.84 13.88 5.81
CA ASP A 26 24.57 15.26 5.37
C ASP A 26 23.50 15.32 4.25
N CYS A 27 22.43 14.53 4.40
CA CYS A 27 21.34 14.45 3.44
C CYS A 27 19.98 14.35 4.11
N ASN A 28 18.93 14.72 3.39
CA ASN A 28 17.57 14.51 3.84
C ASN A 28 17.20 13.03 3.74
N MET A 29 16.83 12.42 4.87
CA MET A 29 16.28 11.08 4.93
C MET A 29 14.76 11.15 4.86
N PRO A 30 14.11 10.41 3.95
CA PRO A 30 12.66 10.35 3.92
C PRO A 30 12.13 9.64 5.17
N TRP A 31 10.92 9.98 5.58
CA TRP A 31 10.20 9.34 6.68
C TRP A 31 8.99 8.55 6.19
N ILE A 32 8.64 8.74 4.92
CA ILE A 32 7.62 7.99 4.18
C ILE A 32 8.20 7.59 2.84
N LEU A 33 7.93 6.38 2.40
CA LEU A 33 8.16 5.92 1.02
C LEU A 33 6.82 5.69 0.33
N LEU A 34 6.73 6.16 -0.91
CA LEU A 34 5.60 5.89 -1.79
C LEU A 34 6.08 5.02 -2.94
N PHE A 35 5.37 3.94 -3.21
CA PHE A 35 5.62 3.08 -4.37
C PHE A 35 4.32 2.54 -4.98
N ASP A 36 4.40 2.15 -6.24
CA ASP A 36 3.29 1.60 -7.01
C ASP A 36 3.46 0.10 -7.19
N PRO A 37 2.73 -0.74 -6.45
CA PRO A 37 2.81 -2.20 -6.60
C PRO A 37 2.47 -2.68 -8.01
N THR A 38 1.60 -1.94 -8.69
CA THR A 38 1.10 -2.27 -10.03
C THR A 38 0.53 -1.04 -10.73
N SER A 39 0.68 -0.98 -12.05
CA SER A 39 -0.07 -0.05 -12.90
C SER A 39 -1.47 -0.58 -13.25
N ALA A 40 -1.75 -1.85 -12.96
CA ALA A 40 -3.06 -2.44 -13.24
C ALA A 40 -4.17 -1.79 -12.40
N CYS A 41 -5.28 -1.50 -13.04
CA CYS A 41 -6.48 -0.98 -12.39
C CYS A 41 -7.72 -1.64 -12.97
N ASN A 42 -8.69 -1.95 -12.13
CA ASN A 42 -9.99 -2.51 -12.54
C ASN A 42 -11.01 -1.42 -12.93
N LEU A 43 -10.59 -0.15 -12.96
CA LEU A 43 -11.42 0.98 -13.38
C LEU A 43 -10.68 1.82 -14.44
N HIS A 44 -11.46 2.53 -15.25
CA HIS A 44 -10.96 3.49 -16.24
C HIS A 44 -11.56 4.87 -15.93
N CYS A 45 -11.00 5.53 -14.91
CA CYS A 45 -11.50 6.83 -14.46
C CYS A 45 -11.03 7.94 -15.41
N LYS A 46 -11.95 8.80 -15.87
CA LYS A 46 -11.61 9.95 -16.69
C LYS A 46 -10.68 10.90 -15.95
N GLY A 47 -9.55 11.25 -16.57
CA GLY A 47 -8.55 12.13 -15.97
C GLY A 47 -7.72 11.48 -14.85
N CYS A 48 -7.66 10.15 -14.83
CA CYS A 48 -6.76 9.44 -13.94
C CYS A 48 -5.35 9.43 -14.52
N TRP A 49 -4.36 9.87 -13.76
CA TRP A 49 -2.96 9.89 -14.19
C TRP A 49 -2.39 8.49 -14.46
N ALA A 50 -2.90 7.49 -13.72
CA ALA A 50 -2.45 6.10 -13.88
C ALA A 50 -3.13 5.34 -15.04
N ALA A 51 -4.17 5.91 -15.66
CA ALA A 51 -4.93 5.22 -16.71
C ALA A 51 -4.13 4.98 -18.00
N GLU A 52 -3.09 5.78 -18.25
CA GLU A 52 -2.28 5.72 -19.46
C GLU A 52 -1.19 4.64 -19.41
N TYR A 53 -0.81 4.17 -18.22
CA TYR A 53 0.27 3.19 -18.05
C TYR A 53 -0.14 1.74 -18.39
N GLY A 54 -1.44 1.47 -18.51
CA GLY A 54 -1.97 0.13 -18.77
C GLY A 54 -1.63 -0.84 -17.62
N ASN A 55 -1.72 -2.15 -17.90
CA ASN A 55 -1.57 -3.20 -16.89
C ASN A 55 -0.18 -3.89 -16.93
N ARG A 56 0.84 -3.21 -17.44
CA ARG A 56 2.12 -3.85 -17.79
C ARG A 56 3.21 -3.70 -16.74
N LEU A 57 3.13 -2.66 -15.92
CA LEU A 57 4.16 -2.33 -14.95
C LEU A 57 3.78 -2.91 -13.59
N ASN A 58 4.57 -3.86 -13.12
CA ASN A 58 4.36 -4.50 -11.82
C ASN A 58 5.70 -4.65 -11.13
N LEU A 59 5.76 -4.31 -9.85
CA LEU A 59 6.86 -4.71 -8.99
C LEU A 59 6.73 -6.20 -8.66
N SER A 60 7.83 -6.93 -8.62
CA SER A 60 7.83 -8.27 -8.05
C SER A 60 7.59 -8.20 -6.54
N PHE A 61 7.20 -9.33 -5.93
CA PHE A 61 7.09 -9.39 -4.47
C PHE A 61 8.46 -9.14 -3.83
N GLU A 62 9.50 -9.68 -4.41
CA GLU A 62 10.89 -9.57 -3.97
C GLU A 62 11.38 -8.11 -4.01
N ASP A 63 11.00 -7.34 -5.03
CA ASP A 63 11.34 -5.92 -5.11
C ASP A 63 10.62 -5.12 -4.04
N MET A 64 9.33 -5.36 -3.82
CA MET A 64 8.56 -4.70 -2.75
C MET A 64 9.14 -5.05 -1.37
N ASP A 65 9.48 -6.31 -1.14
CA ASP A 65 10.10 -6.80 0.08
C ASP A 65 11.45 -6.14 0.34
N ARG A 66 12.26 -6.01 -0.70
CA ARG A 66 13.57 -5.32 -0.63
C ARG A 66 13.41 -3.84 -0.32
N ILE A 67 12.48 -3.14 -0.99
CA ILE A 67 12.20 -1.72 -0.73
C ILE A 67 11.83 -1.51 0.74
N VAL A 68 10.99 -2.37 1.30
CA VAL A 68 10.58 -2.25 2.70
C VAL A 68 11.72 -2.60 3.65
N THR A 69 12.47 -3.68 3.36
CA THR A 69 13.62 -4.10 4.19
C THR A 69 14.68 -3.02 4.27
N GLU A 70 15.06 -2.45 3.12
CA GLU A 70 16.05 -1.36 3.05
C GLU A 70 15.52 -0.08 3.70
N GLY A 71 14.23 0.22 3.53
CA GLY A 71 13.57 1.34 4.18
C GLY A 71 13.55 1.22 5.70
N GLU A 72 13.20 0.04 6.24
CA GLU A 72 13.25 -0.23 7.68
C GLU A 72 14.66 -0.06 8.24
N ALA A 73 15.70 -0.49 7.50
CA ALA A 73 17.09 -0.29 7.87
C ALA A 73 17.49 1.20 7.92
N LEU A 74 16.77 2.07 7.23
CA LEU A 74 16.91 3.52 7.26
C LEU A 74 15.98 4.21 8.27
N GLY A 75 15.21 3.44 9.05
CA GLY A 75 14.24 3.96 10.02
C GLY A 75 12.92 4.42 9.41
N ILE A 76 12.63 4.02 8.17
CA ILE A 76 11.37 4.33 7.49
C ILE A 76 10.39 3.20 7.77
N HIS A 77 9.29 3.53 8.43
CA HIS A 77 8.24 2.58 8.81
C HIS A 77 6.85 2.91 8.25
N TRP A 78 6.77 3.89 7.35
CA TRP A 78 5.51 4.27 6.70
C TRP A 78 5.64 4.15 5.18
N TYR A 79 4.83 3.28 4.60
CA TYR A 79 4.81 2.99 3.16
C TYR A 79 3.45 3.31 2.58
N MET A 80 3.43 4.15 1.55
CA MET A 80 2.22 4.51 0.81
C MET A 80 2.19 3.72 -0.49
N CYS A 81 1.14 2.94 -0.70
CA CYS A 81 0.94 2.17 -1.92
C CYS A 81 -0.15 2.83 -2.76
N THR A 82 0.21 3.22 -3.98
CA THR A 82 -0.68 3.83 -4.96
C THR A 82 -0.53 3.14 -6.33
N GLY A 83 -0.48 3.83 -7.43
CA GLY A 83 -0.36 3.26 -8.77
C GLY A 83 -1.69 3.17 -9.50
N GLY A 84 -2.01 2.03 -10.10
CA GLY A 84 -3.33 1.73 -10.64
C GLY A 84 -4.34 1.49 -9.52
N GLU A 85 -4.60 0.24 -9.21
CA GLU A 85 -5.35 -0.15 -8.02
C GLU A 85 -4.52 -1.14 -7.20
N PRO A 86 -3.93 -0.72 -6.07
CA PRO A 86 -3.02 -1.58 -5.30
C PRO A 86 -3.69 -2.86 -4.78
N THR A 87 -5.00 -2.86 -4.56
CA THR A 87 -5.74 -4.05 -4.12
C THR A 87 -5.86 -5.14 -5.19
N CYS A 88 -5.49 -4.88 -6.45
CA CYS A 88 -5.27 -5.92 -7.46
C CYS A 88 -4.13 -6.87 -7.04
N ARG A 89 -3.21 -6.40 -6.19
CA ARG A 89 -2.09 -7.16 -5.62
C ARG A 89 -2.30 -7.48 -4.13
N LYS A 90 -3.55 -7.62 -3.69
CA LYS A 90 -3.91 -7.79 -2.27
C LYS A 90 -3.14 -8.91 -1.57
N GLU A 91 -2.92 -10.05 -2.24
CA GLU A 91 -2.22 -11.19 -1.62
C GLU A 91 -0.75 -10.87 -1.31
N ASP A 92 -0.07 -10.17 -2.23
CA ASP A 92 1.32 -9.75 -2.02
C ASP A 92 1.41 -8.68 -0.94
N LEU A 93 0.48 -7.72 -0.92
CA LEU A 93 0.41 -6.69 0.13
C LEU A 93 0.14 -7.29 1.51
N PHE A 94 -0.69 -8.33 1.60
CA PHE A 94 -0.90 -9.04 2.87
C PHE A 94 0.34 -9.80 3.32
N LYS A 95 1.05 -10.47 2.39
CA LYS A 95 2.32 -11.15 2.70
C LYS A 95 3.36 -10.14 3.17
N LEU A 96 3.47 -9.00 2.49
CA LEU A 96 4.39 -7.93 2.84
C LEU A 96 4.08 -7.38 4.25
N ALA A 97 2.82 -7.07 4.54
CA ALA A 97 2.40 -6.59 5.85
C ALA A 97 2.59 -7.64 6.97
N ALA A 98 2.42 -8.92 6.66
CA ALA A 98 2.67 -10.01 7.60
C ALA A 98 4.16 -10.18 7.91
N LYS A 99 5.04 -9.92 6.95
CA LYS A 99 6.49 -9.99 7.11
C LYS A 99 7.04 -8.77 7.86
N HIS A 100 6.56 -7.58 7.54
CA HIS A 100 7.04 -6.29 8.06
C HIS A 100 6.08 -5.71 9.11
N GLN A 101 5.99 -6.38 10.26
CA GLN A 101 5.02 -6.06 11.31
C GLN A 101 5.28 -4.74 12.05
N ASN A 102 6.47 -4.16 11.89
CA ASN A 102 6.83 -2.86 12.45
C ASN A 102 6.56 -1.69 11.49
N SER A 103 6.01 -1.99 10.31
CA SER A 103 5.75 -1.01 9.27
C SER A 103 4.25 -0.84 9.01
N VAL A 104 3.87 0.38 8.64
CA VAL A 104 2.51 0.77 8.26
C VAL A 104 2.39 0.84 6.75
N PHE A 105 1.43 0.15 6.18
CA PHE A 105 1.11 0.20 4.76
C PHE A 105 -0.19 0.97 4.55
N HIS A 106 -0.11 2.14 3.93
CA HIS A 106 -1.23 3.00 3.62
C HIS A 106 -1.62 2.84 2.15
N LEU A 107 -2.81 2.30 1.88
CA LEU A 107 -3.27 2.03 0.52
C LEU A 107 -4.21 3.14 0.03
N PHE A 108 -3.88 3.73 -1.11
CA PHE A 108 -4.80 4.58 -1.87
C PHE A 108 -5.58 3.70 -2.83
N THR A 109 -6.82 3.39 -2.49
CA THR A 109 -7.65 2.44 -3.24
C THR A 109 -8.98 3.05 -3.67
N ASN A 110 -9.50 2.58 -4.81
CA ASN A 110 -10.87 2.87 -5.23
C ASN A 110 -11.91 2.11 -4.40
N GLY A 111 -11.48 1.14 -3.60
CA GLY A 111 -12.28 0.38 -2.65
C GLY A 111 -13.22 -0.67 -3.27
N THR A 112 -13.20 -0.88 -4.59
CA THR A 112 -14.14 -1.81 -5.26
C THR A 112 -13.80 -3.27 -5.05
N LEU A 113 -12.55 -3.59 -4.71
CA LEU A 113 -12.05 -4.95 -4.46
C LEU A 113 -11.97 -5.29 -2.97
N ILE A 114 -12.46 -4.39 -2.11
CA ILE A 114 -12.56 -4.63 -0.66
C ILE A 114 -13.86 -5.39 -0.41
N ASP A 115 -13.73 -6.67 -0.13
CA ASP A 115 -14.80 -7.58 0.24
C ASP A 115 -14.70 -8.04 1.71
N GLN A 116 -15.64 -8.86 2.17
CA GLN A 116 -15.58 -9.41 3.53
C GLN A 116 -14.34 -10.28 3.76
N ALA A 117 -13.83 -10.96 2.72
CA ALA A 117 -12.62 -11.76 2.81
C ALA A 117 -11.37 -10.88 3.00
N PHE A 118 -11.36 -9.71 2.39
CA PHE A 118 -10.32 -8.71 2.61
C PHE A 118 -10.30 -8.22 4.08
N CYS A 119 -11.46 -8.03 4.68
CA CYS A 119 -11.60 -7.50 6.04
C CYS A 119 -11.43 -8.56 7.15
N ARG A 120 -11.37 -9.87 6.81
CA ARG A 120 -11.23 -10.93 7.81
C ARG A 120 -9.80 -10.96 8.38
N PRO A 121 -9.66 -11.07 9.73
CA PRO A 121 -8.37 -11.34 10.34
C PRO A 121 -7.79 -12.65 9.79
N ARG A 122 -6.59 -12.63 9.24
CA ARG A 122 -5.90 -13.85 8.80
C ARG A 122 -5.19 -14.48 9.99
N GLN A 123 -5.38 -15.79 10.19
CA GLN A 123 -4.75 -16.54 11.27
C GLN A 123 -3.22 -16.48 11.14
N GLY A 124 -2.53 -16.14 12.23
CA GLY A 124 -1.07 -16.14 12.33
C GLY A 124 -0.42 -14.76 12.33
N SER A 125 -1.12 -13.70 12.01
CA SER A 125 -0.59 -12.35 12.18
C SER A 125 -0.93 -11.84 13.59
N ARG A 126 0.05 -11.70 14.44
CA ARG A 126 -0.07 -10.78 15.58
C ARG A 126 -0.32 -9.41 14.98
N GLN A 127 -1.61 -9.03 14.96
CA GLN A 127 -2.11 -7.73 14.55
C GLN A 127 -1.37 -7.13 13.33
N HIS A 128 -1.91 -7.45 12.16
CA HIS A 128 -1.84 -6.70 10.93
C HIS A 128 -0.83 -5.54 10.92
N GLY A 129 0.22 -5.67 10.14
CA GLY A 129 0.83 -4.48 9.58
C GLY A 129 -0.35 -3.61 9.12
N LEU A 130 -0.52 -2.42 9.70
CA LEU A 130 -1.75 -1.67 9.59
C LEU A 130 -1.98 -1.31 8.13
N LEU A 131 -2.82 -2.11 7.45
CA LEU A 131 -3.34 -1.74 6.15
C LEU A 131 -4.36 -0.62 6.38
N HIS A 132 -3.90 0.62 6.25
CA HIS A 132 -4.77 1.79 6.32
C HIS A 132 -5.32 2.07 4.93
N LEU A 133 -6.66 2.00 4.77
CA LEU A 133 -7.33 2.20 3.49
C LEU A 133 -7.79 3.65 3.35
N HIS A 134 -7.29 4.33 2.33
CA HIS A 134 -7.82 5.64 1.94
C HIS A 134 -8.61 5.50 0.64
N ARG A 135 -9.93 5.66 0.74
CA ARG A 135 -10.81 5.67 -0.43
C ARG A 135 -10.70 7.01 -1.15
N GLY A 136 -10.09 7.00 -2.33
CA GLY A 136 -10.02 8.20 -3.18
C GLY A 136 -11.42 8.68 -3.56
N HIS A 137 -11.73 9.93 -3.28
CA HIS A 137 -13.02 10.56 -3.57
C HIS A 137 -13.05 11.06 -5.02
N ARG A 138 -13.05 10.13 -6.01
CA ARG A 138 -13.28 10.48 -7.41
C ARG A 138 -14.57 9.82 -7.87
N ARG A 139 -15.43 10.58 -8.54
CA ARG A 139 -16.59 10.04 -9.26
C ARG A 139 -16.07 9.17 -10.40
N CYS A 140 -15.94 7.88 -10.16
CA CYS A 140 -15.69 6.91 -11.22
C CYS A 140 -17.00 6.69 -11.99
N HIS A 141 -17.03 7.12 -13.24
CA HIS A 141 -18.05 6.63 -14.15
C HIS A 141 -17.73 5.18 -14.47
N ARG A 142 -18.52 4.24 -13.91
CA ARG A 142 -18.49 2.84 -14.37
C ARG A 142 -18.77 2.83 -15.86
N SER A 143 -17.82 2.34 -16.67
CA SER A 143 -18.11 2.00 -18.05
C SER A 143 -19.22 0.93 -18.05
N PRO A 144 -20.23 1.01 -18.93
CA PRO A 144 -21.29 0.00 -19.03
C PRO A 144 -20.77 -1.43 -19.30
N ALA A 145 -19.57 -1.57 -19.87
CA ALA A 145 -18.92 -2.85 -20.11
C ALA A 145 -18.50 -3.58 -18.81
N ALA A 146 -18.10 -2.85 -17.78
CA ALA A 146 -17.71 -3.44 -16.48
C ALA A 146 -18.91 -3.96 -15.69
N ALA A 147 -20.10 -3.40 -15.90
CA ALA A 147 -21.34 -3.86 -15.26
C ALA A 147 -21.83 -5.21 -15.80
N ARG A 148 -21.53 -5.55 -17.05
CA ARG A 148 -21.94 -6.82 -17.66
C ARG A 148 -21.08 -8.01 -17.23
N ALA A 149 -19.80 -7.81 -16.90
CA ALA A 149 -18.90 -8.89 -16.49
C ALA A 149 -19.21 -9.42 -15.07
N SER A 150 -19.89 -8.65 -14.22
CA SER A 150 -20.26 -9.10 -12.86
C SER A 150 -21.59 -9.85 -12.79
N MET A 151 -22.39 -9.87 -13.86
CA MET A 151 -23.70 -10.52 -13.89
C MET A 151 -23.68 -11.91 -14.54
N THR A 152 -22.57 -12.38 -15.09
CA THR A 152 -22.43 -13.70 -15.73
C THR A 152 -21.66 -14.72 -14.89
N ALA A 153 -21.33 -14.40 -13.64
CA ALA A 153 -20.74 -15.34 -12.66
C ALA A 153 -21.73 -15.57 -11.50
N SER A 154 -22.85 -16.20 -11.82
CA SER A 154 -23.79 -16.82 -10.85
C SER A 154 -24.12 -18.22 -11.32
#